data_2c2b389ed6a08ff9856b1cef81c53bf2
#
_entry.id   2c2b389ed6a08ff9856b1cef81c53bf2
#
_cell.length_a   1.000
_cell.length_b   1.000
_cell.length_c   1.000
_cell.angle_alpha   90.00
_cell.angle_beta   90.00
_cell.angle_gamma   90.00
#
_symmetry.space_group_name_H-M   'P 1'
#
loop_
_entity.id
_entity.type
_entity.pdbx_description
1 polymer ?
#
loop_
_entity_poly.entity_id
_entity_poly.type
_entity_poly.pdbx_seq_one_letter_code
_entity_poly.pdbx_strand_id
1 'polypeptide(L)'
;APLSAQRSIRRRLREPEAGLGSGWATWFYSNQPDLYRRLPAARRVRTARTALGPAGAFWLRPRVDGKIRTLVGHSVRWAEPEPGGLRLGLHVNGAVNGGSTTEITAEHVLAATGYRPQLDRLTFLDAQLRSAVRTLAGTPDVGPDFQSSAPDLYFVGPAVAPTFGPVMRFVYGADYAARTVTHALTAIARPRSTVGTRR
;
A
#
# COMPACT_ATOMS: atom_id res chain seq x y z
N ALA A 1 -13.46 0.80 25.64
CA ALA A 1 -14.39 -0.33 25.76
C ALA A 1 -13.84 -1.50 24.97
N PRO A 2 -13.76 -2.72 25.54
CA PRO A 2 -13.22 -3.89 24.84
C PRO A 2 -14.17 -4.30 23.71
N LEU A 3 -13.64 -4.36 22.48
CA LEU A 3 -14.34 -4.81 21.27
C LEU A 3 -14.49 -6.35 21.18
N SER A 4 -14.52 -7.04 22.30
CA SER A 4 -14.75 -8.48 22.37
C SER A 4 -16.22 -8.83 22.64
N ALA A 5 -17.13 -8.31 21.84
CA ALA A 5 -18.45 -8.95 21.75
C ALA A 5 -18.22 -10.32 21.09
N GLN A 6 -18.44 -11.40 21.84
CA GLN A 6 -18.32 -12.79 21.38
C GLN A 6 -19.16 -12.98 20.11
N ARG A 7 -18.50 -12.97 18.95
CA ARG A 7 -19.15 -13.23 17.66
C ARG A 7 -19.58 -14.70 17.64
N SER A 8 -20.82 -14.97 17.25
CA SER A 8 -21.30 -16.35 17.12
C SER A 8 -20.43 -17.16 16.16
N ILE A 9 -20.31 -18.49 16.37
CA ILE A 9 -19.50 -19.39 15.54
C ILE A 9 -19.87 -19.26 14.05
N ARG A 10 -21.17 -19.14 13.74
CA ARG A 10 -21.66 -18.94 12.36
C ARG A 10 -21.12 -17.64 11.72
N ARG A 11 -21.01 -16.57 12.49
CA ARG A 11 -20.46 -15.30 12.01
C ARG A 11 -18.94 -15.39 11.79
N ARG A 12 -18.21 -16.10 12.65
CA ARG A 12 -16.75 -16.35 12.49
C ARG A 12 -16.44 -17.15 11.24
N LEU A 13 -17.29 -18.12 10.87
CA LEU A 13 -17.16 -18.88 9.63
C LEU A 13 -17.48 -18.05 8.39
N ARG A 14 -18.45 -17.14 8.45
CA ARG A 14 -18.80 -16.25 7.33
C ARG A 14 -17.84 -15.10 7.15
N GLU A 15 -17.36 -14.54 8.25
CA GLU A 15 -16.49 -13.38 8.30
C GLU A 15 -15.31 -13.65 9.24
N PRO A 16 -14.28 -14.41 8.82
CA PRO A 16 -13.13 -14.68 9.65
C PRO A 16 -12.44 -13.37 10.04
N GLU A 17 -11.94 -13.33 11.26
CA GLU A 17 -11.15 -12.22 11.75
C GLU A 17 -9.75 -12.26 11.12
N ALA A 18 -9.26 -11.11 10.72
CA ALA A 18 -7.93 -10.90 10.22
C ALA A 18 -7.33 -9.66 10.88
N GLY A 19 -6.02 -9.54 10.90
CA GLY A 19 -5.33 -8.43 11.55
C GLY A 19 -5.71 -7.04 11.01
N LEU A 20 -6.28 -6.96 9.80
CA LEU A 20 -6.71 -5.72 9.15
C LEU A 20 -8.23 -5.61 8.98
N GLY A 21 -9.00 -6.37 9.76
CA GLY A 21 -10.46 -6.33 9.68
C GLY A 21 -11.09 -7.73 9.66
N SER A 22 -12.22 -7.90 8.97
CA SER A 22 -12.90 -9.18 8.87
C SER A 22 -13.26 -9.52 7.42
N GLY A 23 -13.55 -10.79 7.17
CA GLY A 23 -13.91 -11.32 5.87
C GLY A 23 -12.81 -12.11 5.19
N TRP A 24 -13.20 -13.06 4.33
CA TRP A 24 -12.28 -14.01 3.68
C TRP A 24 -11.22 -13.33 2.80
N ALA A 25 -11.57 -12.25 2.11
CA ALA A 25 -10.60 -11.51 1.29
C ALA A 25 -9.52 -10.86 2.18
N THR A 26 -9.93 -10.21 3.28
CA THR A 26 -9.00 -9.60 4.23
C THR A 26 -8.15 -10.65 4.91
N TRP A 27 -8.76 -11.77 5.30
CA TRP A 27 -8.04 -12.90 5.86
C TRP A 27 -6.98 -13.44 4.90
N PHE A 28 -7.33 -13.63 3.62
CA PHE A 28 -6.40 -14.09 2.59
C PHE A 28 -5.23 -13.13 2.44
N TYR A 29 -5.49 -11.82 2.34
CA TYR A 29 -4.44 -10.81 2.19
C TYR A 29 -3.53 -10.71 3.42
N SER A 30 -4.06 -10.98 4.61
CA SER A 30 -3.31 -10.89 5.86
C SER A 30 -2.47 -12.14 6.14
N ASN A 31 -2.93 -13.32 5.72
CA ASN A 31 -2.36 -14.59 6.16
C ASN A 31 -1.71 -15.41 5.05
N GLN A 32 -1.91 -15.05 3.77
CA GLN A 32 -1.44 -15.84 2.63
C GLN A 32 -0.63 -15.03 1.60
N PRO A 33 0.44 -14.30 2.00
CA PRO A 33 1.23 -13.49 1.07
C PRO A 33 1.92 -14.33 -0.02
N ASP A 34 2.34 -15.56 0.30
CA ASP A 34 2.96 -16.48 -0.66
C ASP A 34 1.99 -16.96 -1.75
N LEU A 35 0.75 -17.23 -1.39
CA LEU A 35 -0.29 -17.56 -2.37
C LEU A 35 -0.68 -16.35 -3.20
N TYR A 36 -0.70 -15.16 -2.59
CA TYR A 36 -0.97 -13.92 -3.31
C TYR A 36 0.04 -13.68 -4.43
N ARG A 37 1.33 -13.96 -4.22
CA ARG A 37 2.38 -13.85 -5.25
C ARG A 37 2.11 -14.68 -6.50
N ARG A 38 1.39 -15.78 -6.38
CA ARG A 38 1.06 -16.68 -7.50
C ARG A 38 -0.07 -16.17 -8.38
N LEU A 39 -0.79 -15.13 -7.95
CA LEU A 39 -1.83 -14.52 -8.78
C LEU A 39 -1.22 -13.80 -9.99
N PRO A 40 -1.96 -13.67 -11.11
CA PRO A 40 -1.52 -12.89 -12.26
C PRO A 40 -1.15 -11.46 -11.89
N ALA A 41 -0.06 -10.93 -12.48
CA ALA A 41 0.50 -9.62 -12.17
C ALA A 41 -0.54 -8.49 -12.22
N ALA A 42 -1.38 -8.45 -13.25
CA ALA A 42 -2.44 -7.43 -13.38
C ALA A 42 -3.43 -7.45 -12.20
N ARG A 43 -3.81 -8.66 -11.73
CA ARG A 43 -4.68 -8.82 -10.57
C ARG A 43 -4.00 -8.37 -9.28
N ARG A 44 -2.73 -8.74 -9.10
CA ARG A 44 -1.93 -8.31 -7.94
C ARG A 44 -1.83 -6.78 -7.85
N VAL A 45 -1.46 -6.13 -8.95
CA VAL A 45 -1.37 -4.66 -9.04
C VAL A 45 -2.70 -3.99 -8.74
N ARG A 46 -3.80 -4.47 -9.37
CA ARG A 46 -5.13 -3.93 -9.13
C ARG A 46 -5.52 -4.06 -7.65
N THR A 47 -5.39 -5.26 -7.09
CA THR A 47 -5.74 -5.52 -5.68
C THR A 47 -4.90 -4.68 -4.72
N ALA A 48 -3.58 -4.57 -4.94
CA ALA A 48 -2.70 -3.75 -4.12
C ALA A 48 -3.10 -2.26 -4.12
N ARG A 49 -3.73 -1.78 -5.19
CA ARG A 49 -4.19 -0.39 -5.32
C ARG A 49 -5.58 -0.15 -4.73
N THR A 50 -6.49 -1.13 -4.80
CA THR A 50 -7.91 -0.93 -4.51
C THR A 50 -8.39 -1.59 -3.22
N ALA A 51 -7.74 -2.67 -2.78
CA ALA A 51 -8.11 -3.35 -1.55
C ALA A 51 -7.61 -2.61 -0.31
N LEU A 52 -8.34 -2.74 0.80
CA LEU A 52 -8.01 -2.14 2.10
C LEU A 52 -7.75 -0.63 1.97
N GLY A 53 -8.67 0.08 1.32
CA GLY A 53 -8.64 1.55 1.21
C GLY A 53 -8.68 2.22 2.58
N PRO A 54 -8.36 3.52 2.63
CA PRO A 54 -8.45 4.28 3.88
C PRO A 54 -9.88 4.24 4.41
N ALA A 55 -10.02 3.91 5.69
CA ALA A 55 -11.29 3.93 6.40
C ALA A 55 -11.14 4.80 7.65
N GLY A 56 -11.94 5.84 7.75
CA GLY A 56 -12.00 6.67 8.96
C GLY A 56 -12.54 5.87 10.14
N ALA A 57 -12.09 6.19 11.34
CA ALA A 57 -12.63 5.60 12.55
C ALA A 57 -14.13 5.96 12.68
N PHE A 58 -14.96 4.99 13.02
CA PHE A 58 -16.43 5.15 13.10
C PHE A 58 -16.87 6.34 13.97
N TRP A 59 -16.17 6.61 15.04
CA TRP A 59 -16.46 7.72 15.95
C TRP A 59 -16.22 9.11 15.33
N LEU A 60 -15.47 9.20 14.22
CA LEU A 60 -15.25 10.47 13.49
C LEU A 60 -16.46 10.86 12.64
N ARG A 61 -17.27 9.90 12.22
CA ARG A 61 -18.38 10.12 11.30
C ARG A 61 -19.34 11.23 11.75
N PRO A 62 -19.83 11.27 13.01
CA PRO A 62 -20.71 12.36 13.47
C PRO A 62 -20.02 13.71 13.57
N ARG A 63 -18.70 13.77 13.49
CA ARG A 63 -17.93 15.01 13.48
C ARG A 63 -17.73 15.59 12.08
N VAL A 64 -17.94 14.79 11.06
CA VAL A 64 -17.73 15.14 9.64
C VAL A 64 -19.04 15.26 8.90
N ASP A 65 -19.95 14.26 9.01
CA ASP A 65 -21.20 14.21 8.28
C ASP A 65 -22.08 15.41 8.62
N GLY A 66 -22.43 16.18 7.59
CA GLY A 66 -23.26 17.38 7.71
C GLY A 66 -22.60 18.60 8.35
N LYS A 67 -21.34 18.48 8.81
CA LYS A 67 -20.60 19.60 9.44
C LYS A 67 -19.49 20.16 8.56
N ILE A 68 -18.94 19.35 7.68
CA ILE A 68 -17.88 19.74 6.75
C ILE A 68 -18.43 19.65 5.34
N ARG A 69 -18.29 20.74 4.58
CA ARG A 69 -18.66 20.73 3.16
C ARG A 69 -17.77 19.78 2.39
N THR A 70 -18.34 18.74 1.78
CA THR A 70 -17.61 17.74 1.00
C THR A 70 -17.92 17.91 -0.48
N LEU A 71 -16.91 18.12 -1.30
CA LEU A 71 -17.01 18.22 -2.76
C LEU A 71 -16.57 16.89 -3.40
N VAL A 72 -17.52 15.94 -3.46
CA VAL A 72 -17.27 14.62 -4.06
C VAL A 72 -17.18 14.75 -5.58
N GLY A 73 -16.32 13.94 -6.21
CA GLY A 73 -16.16 13.96 -7.67
C GLY A 73 -15.41 15.18 -8.21
N HIS A 74 -14.75 15.93 -7.35
CA HIS A 74 -13.92 17.06 -7.77
C HIS A 74 -12.42 16.70 -7.70
N SER A 75 -11.64 17.28 -8.60
CA SER A 75 -10.17 17.22 -8.56
C SER A 75 -9.58 18.63 -8.64
N VAL A 76 -8.54 18.88 -7.87
CA VAL A 76 -7.79 20.14 -7.94
C VAL A 76 -6.97 20.13 -9.21
N ARG A 77 -7.14 21.13 -10.07
CA ARG A 77 -6.40 21.31 -11.32
C ARG A 77 -5.20 22.22 -11.16
N TRP A 78 -5.39 23.28 -10.42
CA TRP A 78 -4.34 24.26 -10.12
C TRP A 78 -4.58 24.88 -8.74
N ALA A 79 -3.52 25.45 -8.18
CA ALA A 79 -3.55 26.21 -6.95
C ALA A 79 -2.62 27.41 -7.13
N GLU A 80 -3.12 28.60 -6.84
CA GLU A 80 -2.37 29.85 -6.94
C GLU A 80 -2.35 30.57 -5.61
N PRO A 81 -1.21 31.12 -5.21
CA PRO A 81 -1.16 31.99 -4.02
C PRO A 81 -1.98 33.26 -4.22
N GLU A 82 -2.69 33.67 -3.16
CA GLU A 82 -3.34 34.97 -3.11
C GLU A 82 -3.16 35.61 -1.73
N PRO A 83 -3.40 36.92 -1.55
CA PRO A 83 -3.29 37.54 -0.24
C PRO A 83 -4.19 36.85 0.79
N GLY A 84 -3.59 36.29 1.84
CA GLY A 84 -4.28 35.59 2.90
C GLY A 84 -4.56 34.10 2.67
N GLY A 85 -4.06 33.50 1.57
CA GLY A 85 -4.27 32.06 1.36
C GLY A 85 -3.94 31.56 -0.05
N LEU A 86 -4.77 30.67 -0.56
CA LEU A 86 -4.65 30.06 -1.88
C LEU A 86 -6.02 30.05 -2.58
N ARG A 87 -6.00 30.28 -3.87
CA ARG A 87 -7.13 30.07 -4.76
C ARG A 87 -6.95 28.76 -5.50
N LEU A 88 -7.98 27.92 -5.53
CA LEU A 88 -7.96 26.57 -6.07
C LEU A 88 -8.97 26.45 -7.21
N GLY A 89 -8.53 25.98 -8.36
CA GLY A 89 -9.41 25.59 -9.46
C GLY A 89 -9.77 24.11 -9.36
N LEU A 90 -11.07 23.86 -9.21
CA LEU A 90 -11.64 22.52 -9.10
C LEU A 90 -12.32 22.13 -10.41
N HIS A 91 -12.08 20.90 -10.84
CA HIS A 91 -12.74 20.30 -11.98
C HIS A 91 -13.68 19.18 -11.54
N VAL A 92 -14.90 19.16 -12.10
CA VAL A 92 -15.87 18.09 -11.85
C VAL A 92 -15.51 16.87 -12.71
N ASN A 93 -15.22 15.74 -12.06
CA ASN A 93 -14.87 14.51 -12.75
C ASN A 93 -16.12 13.92 -13.46
N GLY A 94 -15.96 13.51 -14.73
CA GLY A 94 -17.03 12.88 -15.50
C GLY A 94 -18.01 13.85 -16.18
N ALA A 95 -17.79 15.16 -16.13
CA ALA A 95 -18.57 16.11 -16.93
C ALA A 95 -18.22 15.99 -18.42
N VAL A 96 -19.24 15.75 -19.26
CA VAL A 96 -19.12 15.74 -20.72
C VAL A 96 -19.03 17.19 -21.19
N ASN A 97 -18.12 17.48 -22.13
CA ASN A 97 -17.90 18.83 -22.70
C ASN A 97 -17.29 19.89 -21.75
N GLY A 98 -16.04 19.64 -21.32
CA GLY A 98 -15.24 20.71 -20.67
C GLY A 98 -15.79 21.19 -19.33
N GLY A 99 -16.14 20.25 -18.45
CA GLY A 99 -16.82 20.45 -17.18
C GLY A 99 -16.50 21.78 -16.47
N SER A 100 -17.49 22.36 -15.83
CA SER A 100 -17.36 23.65 -15.14
C SER A 100 -16.22 23.60 -14.12
N THR A 101 -15.29 24.52 -14.26
CA THR A 101 -14.27 24.77 -13.24
C THR A 101 -14.93 25.64 -12.15
N THR A 102 -14.92 25.16 -10.92
CA THR A 102 -15.35 25.93 -9.76
C THR A 102 -14.12 26.42 -9.02
N GLU A 103 -14.09 27.68 -8.68
CA GLU A 103 -13.01 28.23 -7.86
C GLU A 103 -13.42 28.29 -6.40
N ILE A 104 -12.47 27.99 -5.52
CA ILE A 104 -12.62 28.17 -4.07
C ILE A 104 -11.35 28.80 -3.51
N THR A 105 -11.52 29.55 -2.42
CA THR A 105 -10.39 30.10 -1.66
C THR A 105 -10.26 29.38 -0.32
N ALA A 106 -9.03 29.24 0.14
CA ALA A 106 -8.72 28.62 1.42
C ALA A 106 -7.46 29.25 2.04
N GLU A 107 -7.47 29.50 3.33
CA GLU A 107 -6.29 29.98 4.05
C GLU A 107 -5.18 28.90 4.09
N HIS A 108 -5.59 27.65 4.20
CA HIS A 108 -4.68 26.49 4.26
C HIS A 108 -5.19 25.34 3.39
N VAL A 109 -4.28 24.61 2.77
CA VAL A 109 -4.57 23.39 2.00
C VAL A 109 -3.77 22.22 2.55
N LEU A 110 -4.49 21.18 2.97
CA LEU A 110 -3.88 19.92 3.40
C LEU A 110 -4.05 18.86 2.31
N ALA A 111 -2.96 18.50 1.64
CA ALA A 111 -2.94 17.51 0.56
C ALA A 111 -2.90 16.07 1.12
N ALA A 112 -4.06 15.54 1.52
CA ALA A 112 -4.19 14.17 2.01
C ALA A 112 -4.44 13.17 0.86
N THR A 113 -3.63 13.23 -0.21
CA THR A 113 -3.81 12.49 -1.47
C THR A 113 -3.29 11.06 -1.44
N GLY A 114 -2.69 10.62 -0.33
CA GLY A 114 -2.08 9.31 -0.18
C GLY A 114 -0.68 9.21 -0.82
N TYR A 115 -0.14 7.99 -0.81
CA TYR A 115 1.21 7.70 -1.29
C TYR A 115 1.16 6.67 -2.42
N ARG A 116 2.02 6.88 -3.42
CA ARG A 116 2.30 5.88 -4.46
C ARG A 116 3.78 5.52 -4.39
N PRO A 117 4.13 4.32 -3.91
CA PRO A 117 5.50 3.83 -3.97
C PRO A 117 5.94 3.76 -5.44
N GLN A 118 7.08 4.36 -5.75
CA GLN A 118 7.70 4.33 -7.08
C GLN A 118 9.21 4.25 -6.92
N LEU A 119 9.84 3.31 -7.60
CA LEU A 119 11.28 3.11 -7.54
C LEU A 119 12.05 4.36 -7.99
N ASP A 120 11.57 5.04 -9.03
CA ASP A 120 12.23 6.23 -9.57
C ASP A 120 12.32 7.40 -8.59
N ARG A 121 11.46 7.41 -7.56
CA ARG A 121 11.47 8.43 -6.50
C ARG A 121 12.44 8.14 -5.37
N LEU A 122 13.10 6.99 -5.36
CA LEU A 122 14.14 6.64 -4.38
C LEU A 122 15.48 7.23 -4.81
N THR A 123 15.62 8.55 -4.68
CA THR A 123 16.77 9.31 -5.20
C THR A 123 18.08 9.00 -4.47
N PHE A 124 18.02 8.37 -3.29
CA PHE A 124 19.20 7.89 -2.56
C PHE A 124 19.85 6.66 -3.22
N LEU A 125 19.14 5.94 -4.08
CA LEU A 125 19.72 4.91 -4.94
C LEU A 125 20.29 5.59 -6.20
N ASP A 126 21.49 5.23 -6.61
CA ASP A 126 22.04 5.74 -7.87
C ASP A 126 21.23 5.29 -9.10
N ALA A 127 21.43 5.95 -10.22
CA ALA A 127 20.65 5.71 -11.43
C ALA A 127 20.91 4.31 -12.02
N GLN A 128 22.15 3.82 -11.93
CA GLN A 128 22.54 2.50 -12.44
C GLN A 128 21.84 1.40 -11.63
N LEU A 129 21.87 1.51 -10.30
CA LEU A 129 21.21 0.56 -9.41
C LEU A 129 19.68 0.58 -9.62
N ARG A 130 19.05 1.76 -9.74
CA ARG A 130 17.62 1.86 -10.05
C ARG A 130 17.26 1.20 -11.37
N SER A 131 18.07 1.39 -12.42
CA SER A 131 17.83 0.77 -13.73
C SER A 131 18.00 -0.76 -13.73
N ALA A 132 18.82 -1.31 -12.85
CA ALA A 132 19.02 -2.74 -12.68
C ALA A 132 17.86 -3.46 -11.97
N VAL A 133 17.01 -2.71 -11.25
CA VAL A 133 15.86 -3.28 -10.54
C VAL A 133 14.67 -3.43 -11.48
N ARG A 134 14.21 -4.66 -11.68
CA ARG A 134 12.95 -4.91 -12.40
C ARG A 134 11.77 -4.34 -11.62
N THR A 135 10.79 -3.80 -12.34
CA THR A 135 9.62 -3.20 -11.74
C THR A 135 8.32 -3.85 -12.18
N LEU A 136 7.34 -3.81 -11.27
CA LEU A 136 5.96 -4.14 -11.54
C LEU A 136 5.09 -2.91 -11.24
N ALA A 137 4.55 -2.28 -12.28
CA ALA A 137 3.75 -1.05 -12.18
C ALA A 137 4.47 0.12 -11.46
N GLY A 138 5.80 0.24 -11.66
CA GLY A 138 6.65 1.27 -11.07
C GLY A 138 7.19 0.97 -9.67
N THR A 139 6.84 -0.18 -9.09
CA THR A 139 7.37 -0.66 -7.82
C THR A 139 8.37 -1.79 -8.03
N PRO A 140 9.32 -2.04 -7.12
CA PRO A 140 10.24 -3.16 -7.23
C PRO A 140 9.51 -4.50 -7.36
N ASP A 141 9.86 -5.30 -8.37
CA ASP A 141 9.42 -6.69 -8.48
C ASP A 141 10.45 -7.57 -7.77
N VAL A 142 10.04 -8.17 -6.66
CA VAL A 142 10.95 -8.89 -5.76
C VAL A 142 10.67 -10.40 -5.74
N GLY A 143 11.70 -11.15 -5.40
CA GLY A 143 11.65 -12.58 -5.15
C GLY A 143 10.84 -12.98 -3.92
N PRO A 144 10.75 -14.31 -3.63
CA PRO A 144 10.05 -14.82 -2.44
C PRO A 144 10.71 -14.37 -1.13
N ASP A 145 11.95 -14.03 -1.17
CA ASP A 145 12.84 -13.59 -0.09
C ASP A 145 12.92 -12.06 0.06
N PHE A 146 12.11 -11.31 -0.71
CA PHE A 146 12.13 -9.85 -0.81
C PHE A 146 13.35 -9.26 -1.55
N GLN A 147 14.25 -10.09 -2.09
CA GLN A 147 15.36 -9.62 -2.90
C GLN A 147 14.89 -9.13 -4.26
N SER A 148 15.42 -8.02 -4.72
CA SER A 148 15.17 -7.48 -6.06
C SER A 148 15.96 -8.23 -7.13
N SER A 149 15.83 -7.83 -8.39
CA SER A 149 16.70 -8.31 -9.47
C SER A 149 18.16 -7.83 -9.38
N ALA A 150 18.41 -6.76 -8.60
CA ALA A 150 19.76 -6.35 -8.23
C ALA A 150 20.20 -7.18 -7.01
N PRO A 151 21.35 -7.89 -7.07
CA PRO A 151 21.83 -8.69 -5.95
C PRO A 151 21.99 -7.86 -4.67
N ASP A 152 21.74 -8.49 -3.53
CA ASP A 152 21.90 -7.91 -2.18
C ASP A 152 21.05 -6.67 -1.88
N LEU A 153 20.09 -6.34 -2.76
CA LEU A 153 19.14 -5.25 -2.58
C LEU A 153 17.75 -5.81 -2.28
N TYR A 154 17.24 -5.54 -1.09
CA TYR A 154 15.97 -6.01 -0.59
C TYR A 154 14.98 -4.84 -0.45
N PHE A 155 13.72 -5.08 -0.78
CA PHE A 155 12.65 -4.10 -0.57
C PHE A 155 11.57 -4.69 0.32
N VAL A 156 11.09 -3.89 1.27
CA VAL A 156 10.01 -4.26 2.20
C VAL A 156 8.96 -3.14 2.29
N GLY A 157 7.85 -3.42 2.96
CA GLY A 157 6.80 -2.43 3.20
C GLY A 157 5.95 -2.12 1.97
N PRO A 158 5.42 -0.89 1.84
CA PRO A 158 4.45 -0.54 0.79
C PRO A 158 4.95 -0.75 -0.66
N ALA A 159 6.26 -0.69 -0.87
CA ALA A 159 6.87 -0.87 -2.18
C ALA A 159 6.65 -2.27 -2.77
N VAL A 160 6.45 -3.29 -1.93
CA VAL A 160 6.28 -4.69 -2.35
C VAL A 160 4.82 -5.17 -2.25
N ALA A 161 3.87 -4.27 -2.02
CA ALA A 161 2.45 -4.63 -1.99
C ALA A 161 1.94 -5.30 -3.28
N PRO A 162 2.38 -4.93 -4.50
CA PRO A 162 2.02 -5.67 -5.70
C PRO A 162 2.56 -7.10 -5.75
N THR A 163 3.58 -7.43 -4.97
CA THR A 163 4.13 -8.79 -4.92
C THR A 163 3.49 -9.64 -3.82
N PHE A 164 3.36 -9.13 -2.61
CA PHE A 164 2.92 -9.91 -1.43
C PHE A 164 1.52 -9.56 -0.91
N GLY A 165 0.86 -8.59 -1.52
CA GLY A 165 -0.50 -8.21 -1.16
C GLY A 165 -0.60 -6.88 -0.42
N PRO A 166 -1.84 -6.34 -0.33
CA PRO A 166 -2.11 -5.03 0.28
C PRO A 166 -1.73 -4.96 1.77
N VAL A 167 -1.56 -6.10 2.45
CA VAL A 167 -1.08 -6.18 3.85
C VAL A 167 0.28 -5.51 4.04
N MET A 168 1.14 -5.50 3.00
CA MET A 168 2.46 -4.87 3.05
C MET A 168 2.41 -3.34 3.20
N ARG A 169 1.26 -2.72 3.02
CA ARG A 169 1.07 -1.28 3.26
C ARG A 169 0.85 -0.93 4.74
N PHE A 170 0.71 -1.92 5.58
CA PHE A 170 0.39 -1.79 7.01
C PHE A 170 1.47 -2.41 7.88
N VAL A 171 1.59 -1.93 9.11
CA VAL A 171 2.52 -2.47 10.11
C VAL A 171 2.32 -3.99 10.31
N TYR A 172 1.09 -4.46 10.16
CA TYR A 172 0.77 -5.90 10.27
C TYR A 172 1.59 -6.77 9.29
N GLY A 173 1.90 -6.26 8.09
CA GLY A 173 2.74 -6.97 7.12
C GLY A 173 4.23 -7.02 7.48
N ALA A 174 4.68 -6.20 8.42
CA ALA A 174 6.10 -6.11 8.77
C ALA A 174 6.63 -7.40 9.43
N ASP A 175 5.79 -8.11 10.19
CA ASP A 175 6.17 -9.37 10.84
C ASP A 175 6.53 -10.45 9.81
N TYR A 176 5.69 -10.63 8.78
CA TYR A 176 5.99 -11.56 7.69
C TYR A 176 7.26 -11.17 6.94
N ALA A 177 7.41 -9.89 6.59
CA ALA A 177 8.58 -9.39 5.88
C ALA A 177 9.87 -9.60 6.70
N ALA A 178 9.84 -9.24 7.99
CA ALA A 178 10.98 -9.38 8.87
C ALA A 178 11.44 -10.84 9.00
N ARG A 179 10.52 -11.78 9.23
CA ARG A 179 10.85 -13.21 9.33
C ARG A 179 11.44 -13.74 8.01
N THR A 180 10.83 -13.41 6.89
CA THR A 180 11.26 -13.90 5.58
C THR A 180 12.64 -13.37 5.20
N VAL A 181 12.88 -12.08 5.37
CA VAL A 181 14.19 -11.47 5.07
C VAL A 181 15.24 -11.99 6.02
N THR A 182 14.97 -12.09 7.33
CA THR A 182 15.92 -12.64 8.30
C THR A 182 16.30 -14.07 7.96
N HIS A 183 15.33 -14.91 7.59
CA HIS A 183 15.59 -16.27 7.17
C HIS A 183 16.50 -16.33 5.92
N ALA A 184 16.21 -15.50 4.91
CA ALA A 184 17.02 -15.42 3.70
C ALA A 184 18.47 -14.99 4.00
N LEU A 185 18.65 -13.93 4.78
CA LEU A 185 19.98 -13.42 5.13
C LEU A 185 20.78 -14.39 6.00
N THR A 186 20.14 -15.07 6.95
CA THR A 186 20.80 -16.10 7.76
C THR A 186 21.21 -17.32 6.96
N ALA A 187 20.45 -17.70 5.93
CA ALA A 187 20.82 -18.79 5.03
C ALA A 187 22.07 -18.46 4.21
N ILE A 188 22.23 -17.20 3.79
CA ILE A 188 23.42 -16.71 3.06
C ILE A 188 24.64 -16.63 3.99
N ALA A 189 24.45 -16.18 5.24
CA ALA A 189 25.52 -15.99 6.21
C ALA A 189 26.09 -17.30 6.78
N ARG A 190 25.38 -18.43 6.63
CA ARG A 190 25.91 -19.74 7.06
C ARG A 190 27.08 -20.17 6.17
N PRO A 191 28.28 -20.40 6.72
CA PRO A 191 29.40 -20.93 5.94
C PRO A 191 28.97 -22.27 5.32
N ARG A 192 29.16 -22.42 4.01
CA ARG A 192 29.04 -23.74 3.35
C ARG A 192 30.03 -24.67 4.03
N SER A 193 29.56 -25.64 4.81
CA SER A 193 30.38 -26.70 5.30
C SER A 193 31.00 -27.42 4.09
N THR A 194 32.30 -27.25 3.89
CA THR A 194 33.07 -28.06 2.95
C THR A 194 32.95 -29.50 3.41
N VAL A 195 32.16 -30.28 2.67
CA VAL A 195 32.16 -31.74 2.82
C VAL A 195 33.59 -32.19 2.53
N GLY A 196 34.29 -32.57 3.59
CA GLY A 196 35.64 -33.09 3.50
C GLY A 196 35.63 -34.33 2.62
N THR A 197 36.37 -34.27 1.54
CA THR A 197 36.74 -35.43 0.70
C THR A 197 37.54 -36.37 1.59
N ARG A 198 36.92 -37.44 2.08
CA ARG A 198 37.65 -38.55 2.64
C ARG A 198 38.38 -39.24 1.49
N ARG A 199 39.68 -39.28 1.59
CA ARG A 199 40.56 -40.18 0.84
C ARG A 199 40.36 -41.61 1.33
#